data_76e6f9489dbb3c5df6e9b715c4645be9
#
_entry.id   76e6f9489dbb3c5df6e9b715c4645be9
#
_cell.length_a   1.000
_cell.length_b   1.000
_cell.length_c   1.000
_cell.angle_alpha   90.00
_cell.angle_beta   90.00
_cell.angle_gamma   90.00
#
_symmetry.space_group_name_H-M   'P 1'
#
loop_
_entity.id
_entity.type
_entity.pdbx_description
1 polymer ?
#
loop_
_entity_poly.entity_id
_entity_poly.type
_entity_poly.pdbx_seq_one_letter_code
_entity_poly.pdbx_strand_id
1 'polypeptide(L)'
;VAAVDGVDIVTTLDVNIQRAAEDALAEAVEKTKAKNGSALVTDPTTGEILAACSYPTYDQTDLENAKTEDMNLRLVTDAYEPGSVFKTLVAGAGFDLGIVRSSTSFEVPASIKVGDDTVTDADKRDYAMTMDVREMMRRSSNVGFVLVGRKIGADDFAAYVDKWGIGHSSGVDFPGESLGIVKERDQYDGATLGSMSFGQALSVSPIEIARAVGGIANGGVMMTPHFYKSSKGDEKDWGEGERAISEDAASQVTSCMQTVVSEGTGVGGAVDGYDVAGKTGTAERADENGGYLKENYMSSFMGFAPAQSPKVLCYITLDGTPSGSDAAAVPFQSIMANALDVLGIPHTR
;
A
#
# COMPACT_ATOMS: atom_id res chain seq x y z
N VAL A 1 24.38 -18.26 37.70
CA VAL A 1 24.87 -17.19 36.79
C VAL A 1 24.35 -15.88 37.42
N ALA A 2 25.21 -14.87 37.63
CA ALA A 2 24.78 -13.58 38.09
C ALA A 2 23.90 -12.92 37.04
N ALA A 3 22.87 -12.18 37.46
CA ALA A 3 22.05 -11.37 36.57
C ALA A 3 22.94 -10.31 35.89
N VAL A 4 22.73 -10.07 34.62
CA VAL A 4 23.36 -9.00 33.86
C VAL A 4 22.26 -8.04 33.45
N ASP A 5 22.45 -6.75 33.71
CA ASP A 5 21.50 -5.72 33.31
C ASP A 5 21.35 -5.68 31.81
N GLY A 6 20.12 -5.45 31.34
CA GLY A 6 19.81 -5.24 29.93
C GLY A 6 20.38 -3.93 29.41
N VAL A 7 20.16 -3.68 28.13
CA VAL A 7 20.56 -2.45 27.44
C VAL A 7 19.31 -1.73 26.97
N ASP A 8 19.28 -0.41 27.15
CA ASP A 8 18.21 0.43 26.61
C ASP A 8 18.22 0.41 25.08
N ILE A 9 17.05 0.26 24.49
CA ILE A 9 16.81 0.32 23.06
C ILE A 9 15.93 1.53 22.77
N VAL A 10 16.33 2.35 21.80
CA VAL A 10 15.52 3.41 21.26
C VAL A 10 14.88 2.91 19.97
N THR A 11 13.57 3.03 19.88
CA THR A 11 12.80 2.70 18.66
C THR A 11 12.41 3.96 17.90
N THR A 12 11.97 3.80 16.67
CA THR A 12 11.48 4.87 15.79
C THR A 12 10.02 5.26 16.11
N LEU A 13 9.32 4.46 16.93
CA LEU A 13 7.91 4.68 17.24
C LEU A 13 7.67 6.00 17.98
N ASP A 14 6.69 6.77 17.49
CA ASP A 14 6.14 7.93 18.19
C ASP A 14 4.85 7.54 18.91
N VAL A 15 4.82 7.70 20.23
CA VAL A 15 3.68 7.28 21.09
C VAL A 15 2.38 8.01 20.73
N ASN A 16 2.44 9.26 20.27
CA ASN A 16 1.24 10.03 19.95
C ASN A 16 0.66 9.57 18.61
N ILE A 17 1.53 9.33 17.62
CA ILE A 17 1.13 8.78 16.30
C ILE A 17 0.61 7.35 16.47
N GLN A 18 1.29 6.52 17.28
CA GLN A 18 0.88 5.14 17.57
C GLN A 18 -0.52 5.09 18.18
N ARG A 19 -0.80 5.87 19.22
CA ARG A 19 -2.13 5.94 19.86
C ARG A 19 -3.21 6.40 18.89
N ALA A 20 -2.95 7.45 18.12
CA ALA A 20 -3.91 7.92 17.12
C ALA A 20 -4.20 6.87 16.06
N ALA A 21 -3.19 6.09 15.64
CA ALA A 21 -3.36 4.99 14.70
C ALA A 21 -4.18 3.84 15.30
N GLU A 22 -3.93 3.45 16.55
CA GLU A 22 -4.69 2.42 17.26
C GLU A 22 -6.16 2.80 17.43
N ASP A 23 -6.44 4.02 17.92
CA ASP A 23 -7.80 4.51 18.12
C ASP A 23 -8.58 4.58 16.79
N ALA A 24 -7.98 5.16 15.76
CA ALA A 24 -8.62 5.29 14.45
C ALA A 24 -8.86 3.94 13.79
N LEU A 25 -7.92 2.98 13.92
CA LEU A 25 -8.06 1.63 13.39
C LEU A 25 -9.17 0.85 14.11
N ALA A 26 -9.20 0.89 15.45
CA ALA A 26 -10.24 0.22 16.24
C ALA A 26 -11.63 0.74 15.86
N GLU A 27 -11.81 2.06 15.83
CA GLU A 27 -13.06 2.69 15.42
C GLU A 27 -13.47 2.28 14.00
N ALA A 28 -12.51 2.23 13.07
CA ALA A 28 -12.78 1.86 11.68
C ALA A 28 -13.24 0.40 11.57
N VAL A 29 -12.55 -0.54 12.23
CA VAL A 29 -12.94 -1.97 12.23
C VAL A 29 -14.34 -2.15 12.80
N GLU A 30 -14.65 -1.51 13.93
CA GLU A 30 -15.98 -1.59 14.56
C GLU A 30 -17.09 -1.00 13.68
N LYS A 31 -16.89 0.21 13.14
CA LYS A 31 -17.86 0.89 12.28
C LYS A 31 -18.13 0.16 10.97
N THR A 32 -17.09 -0.38 10.35
CA THR A 32 -17.21 -1.06 9.06
C THR A 32 -17.59 -2.54 9.20
N LYS A 33 -17.58 -3.07 10.44
CA LYS A 33 -17.75 -4.50 10.72
C LYS A 33 -16.69 -5.36 10.02
N ALA A 34 -15.51 -4.83 9.82
CA ALA A 34 -14.38 -5.59 9.33
C ALA A 34 -13.99 -6.67 10.35
N LYS A 35 -13.44 -7.77 9.88
CA LYS A 35 -12.97 -8.86 10.74
C LYS A 35 -11.73 -8.45 11.52
N ASN A 36 -10.83 -7.73 10.86
CA ASN A 36 -9.59 -7.21 11.41
C ASN A 36 -9.07 -6.05 10.54
N GLY A 37 -7.99 -5.42 10.98
CA GLY A 37 -7.32 -4.39 10.23
C GLY A 37 -5.91 -4.15 10.70
N SER A 38 -5.17 -3.36 9.93
CA SER A 38 -3.84 -2.89 10.30
C SER A 38 -3.60 -1.45 9.84
N ALA A 39 -2.72 -0.74 10.55
CA ALA A 39 -2.29 0.61 10.18
C ALA A 39 -0.78 0.74 10.34
N LEU A 40 -0.14 1.34 9.35
CA LEU A 40 1.28 1.64 9.30
C LEU A 40 1.48 3.13 9.02
N VAL A 41 2.39 3.76 9.76
CA VAL A 41 2.87 5.12 9.49
C VAL A 41 4.38 5.09 9.43
N THR A 42 4.97 5.59 8.35
CA THR A 42 6.42 5.63 8.15
C THR A 42 6.90 7.00 7.67
N ASP A 43 8.16 7.31 7.92
CA ASP A 43 8.88 8.31 7.13
C ASP A 43 9.43 7.63 5.86
N PRO A 44 8.93 7.97 4.67
CA PRO A 44 9.36 7.32 3.43
C PRO A 44 10.80 7.65 3.03
N THR A 45 11.42 8.68 3.64
CA THR A 45 12.78 9.12 3.31
C THR A 45 13.84 8.39 4.13
N THR A 46 13.47 7.84 5.29
CA THR A 46 14.39 7.12 6.18
C THR A 46 14.03 5.65 6.31
N GLY A 47 12.76 5.29 6.14
CA GLY A 47 12.21 3.96 6.44
C GLY A 47 11.81 3.80 7.91
N GLU A 48 11.97 4.83 8.75
CA GLU A 48 11.54 4.78 10.16
C GLU A 48 10.04 4.49 10.26
N ILE A 49 9.67 3.46 11.04
CA ILE A 49 8.28 3.14 11.36
C ILE A 49 7.87 3.98 12.57
N LEU A 50 6.98 4.95 12.35
CA LEU A 50 6.50 5.87 13.38
C LEU A 50 5.31 5.29 14.16
N ALA A 51 4.49 4.46 13.49
CA ALA A 51 3.42 3.69 14.12
C ALA A 51 3.14 2.42 13.32
N ALA A 52 2.82 1.34 14.05
CA ALA A 52 2.42 0.07 13.48
C ALA A 52 1.45 -0.64 14.43
N CYS A 53 0.22 -0.90 13.97
CA CYS A 53 -0.77 -1.55 14.80
C CYS A 53 -1.65 -2.53 14.02
N SER A 54 -2.24 -3.46 14.75
CA SER A 54 -3.23 -4.43 14.29
C SER A 54 -4.45 -4.37 15.19
N TYR A 55 -5.64 -4.65 14.64
CA TYR A 55 -6.86 -4.79 15.42
C TYR A 55 -7.66 -6.01 14.91
N PRO A 56 -8.21 -6.89 15.78
CA PRO A 56 -8.08 -6.88 17.22
C PRO A 56 -6.64 -6.95 17.73
N THR A 57 -6.41 -6.46 18.94
CA THR A 57 -5.14 -6.53 19.64
C THR A 57 -5.32 -7.19 21.00
N TYR A 58 -4.25 -7.37 21.75
CA TYR A 58 -4.25 -8.01 23.05
C TYR A 58 -3.71 -7.08 24.15
N ASP A 59 -4.11 -7.35 25.40
CA ASP A 59 -3.53 -6.68 26.56
C ASP A 59 -2.19 -7.34 26.92
N GLN A 60 -1.12 -6.61 26.77
CA GLN A 60 0.25 -7.08 27.07
C GLN A 60 0.46 -7.38 28.57
N THR A 61 -0.42 -6.88 29.44
CA THR A 61 -0.39 -7.15 30.88
C THR A 61 -1.17 -8.39 31.27
N ASP A 62 -1.98 -8.96 30.36
CA ASP A 62 -2.80 -10.16 30.55
C ASP A 62 -2.59 -11.19 29.43
N LEU A 63 -1.39 -11.73 29.34
CA LEU A 63 -1.03 -12.71 28.31
C LEU A 63 -1.76 -14.04 28.43
N GLU A 64 -2.29 -14.39 29.62
CA GLU A 64 -3.02 -15.64 29.82
C GLU A 64 -4.35 -15.65 29.07
N ASN A 65 -4.98 -14.50 28.88
CA ASN A 65 -6.22 -14.33 28.15
C ASN A 65 -6.05 -13.84 26.72
N ALA A 66 -4.79 -13.58 26.29
CA ALA A 66 -4.50 -13.13 24.94
C ALA A 66 -4.69 -14.26 23.93
N LYS A 67 -5.37 -13.96 22.81
CA LYS A 67 -5.48 -14.91 21.71
C LYS A 67 -4.21 -14.84 20.85
N THR A 68 -3.67 -15.99 20.49
CA THR A 68 -2.44 -16.06 19.68
C THR A 68 -2.58 -15.29 18.35
N GLU A 69 -3.76 -15.30 17.74
CA GLU A 69 -4.06 -14.58 16.49
C GLU A 69 -4.00 -13.06 16.63
N ASP A 70 -4.26 -12.53 17.83
CA ASP A 70 -4.25 -11.10 18.11
C ASP A 70 -2.85 -10.58 18.52
N MET A 71 -1.89 -11.50 18.74
CA MET A 71 -0.49 -11.17 19.01
C MET A 71 0.33 -10.86 17.75
N ASN A 72 -0.22 -11.13 16.58
CA ASN A 72 0.47 -10.95 15.31
C ASN A 72 0.46 -9.47 14.88
N LEU A 73 1.61 -8.99 14.41
CA LEU A 73 1.68 -7.73 13.67
C LEU A 73 1.29 -8.00 12.21
N ARG A 74 -0.01 -7.89 11.90
CA ARG A 74 -0.60 -8.24 10.58
C ARG A 74 0.05 -7.52 9.41
N LEU A 75 0.61 -6.34 9.62
CA LEU A 75 1.39 -5.59 8.63
C LEU A 75 2.56 -6.40 8.05
N VAL A 76 3.12 -7.30 8.88
CA VAL A 76 4.30 -8.09 8.57
C VAL A 76 3.93 -9.56 8.31
N THR A 77 3.01 -10.11 9.10
CA THR A 77 2.72 -11.56 9.10
C THR A 77 1.65 -12.00 8.12
N ASP A 78 0.73 -11.11 7.76
CA ASP A 78 -0.37 -11.44 6.86
C ASP A 78 -0.02 -11.09 5.41
N ALA A 79 -0.53 -11.87 4.47
CA ALA A 79 -0.43 -11.59 3.04
C ALA A 79 -1.83 -11.53 2.41
N TYR A 80 -2.01 -10.64 1.45
CA TYR A 80 -3.29 -10.41 0.78
C TYR A 80 -3.07 -9.89 -0.65
N GLU A 81 -4.09 -9.93 -1.49
CA GLU A 81 -4.06 -9.29 -2.80
C GLU A 81 -4.14 -7.76 -2.65
N PRO A 82 -3.12 -6.98 -3.05
CA PRO A 82 -3.05 -5.53 -2.79
C PRO A 82 -4.11 -4.72 -3.57
N GLY A 83 -4.72 -5.32 -4.57
CA GLY A 83 -5.72 -4.67 -5.40
C GLY A 83 -5.19 -3.39 -6.04
N SER A 84 -6.06 -2.40 -6.13
CA SER A 84 -5.79 -1.17 -6.88
C SER A 84 -4.64 -0.30 -6.38
N VAL A 85 -4.09 -0.53 -5.18
CA VAL A 85 -2.86 0.12 -4.73
C VAL A 85 -1.68 -0.28 -5.62
N PHE A 86 -1.65 -1.52 -6.10
CA PHE A 86 -0.60 -2.04 -6.98
C PHE A 86 -0.51 -1.31 -8.33
N LYS A 87 -1.60 -0.66 -8.78
CA LYS A 87 -1.60 0.15 -10.02
C LYS A 87 -0.59 1.30 -9.99
N THR A 88 -0.23 1.80 -8.81
CA THR A 88 0.80 2.82 -8.66
C THR A 88 2.17 2.31 -9.08
N LEU A 89 2.49 1.05 -8.76
CA LEU A 89 3.73 0.38 -9.13
C LEU A 89 3.76 0.07 -10.64
N VAL A 90 2.62 -0.38 -11.19
CA VAL A 90 2.48 -0.64 -12.64
C VAL A 90 2.64 0.65 -13.45
N ALA A 91 2.04 1.76 -13.00
CA ALA A 91 2.25 3.06 -13.63
C ALA A 91 3.71 3.50 -13.55
N GLY A 92 4.34 3.34 -12.37
CA GLY A 92 5.74 3.64 -12.15
C GLY A 92 6.66 2.88 -13.12
N ALA A 93 6.44 1.59 -13.29
CA ALA A 93 7.17 0.75 -14.26
C ALA A 93 7.00 1.26 -15.70
N GLY A 94 5.76 1.54 -16.11
CA GLY A 94 5.47 2.04 -17.46
C GLY A 94 6.07 3.42 -17.74
N PHE A 95 6.11 4.29 -16.73
CA PHE A 95 6.72 5.63 -16.84
C PHE A 95 8.24 5.54 -16.88
N ASP A 96 8.85 4.71 -16.04
CA ASP A 96 10.30 4.55 -15.96
C ASP A 96 10.88 3.92 -17.24
N LEU A 97 10.17 2.98 -17.83
CA LEU A 97 10.49 2.40 -19.14
C LEU A 97 10.27 3.36 -20.32
N GLY A 98 9.58 4.48 -20.10
CA GLY A 98 9.19 5.41 -21.17
C GLY A 98 8.15 4.84 -22.14
N ILE A 99 7.55 3.71 -21.82
CA ILE A 99 6.52 3.03 -22.64
C ILE A 99 5.20 3.79 -22.63
N VAL A 100 4.86 4.38 -21.49
CA VAL A 100 3.71 5.25 -21.30
C VAL A 100 4.10 6.46 -20.44
N ARG A 101 3.28 7.50 -20.46
CA ARG A 101 3.33 8.68 -19.59
C ARG A 101 1.95 8.89 -18.96
N SER A 102 1.86 9.75 -17.95
CA SER A 102 0.58 10.10 -17.32
C SER A 102 -0.48 10.58 -18.33
N SER A 103 -0.06 11.23 -19.43
CA SER A 103 -0.91 11.74 -20.51
C SER A 103 -1.07 10.77 -21.69
N THR A 104 -0.49 9.56 -21.66
CA THR A 104 -0.67 8.58 -22.72
C THR A 104 -2.09 8.05 -22.72
N SER A 105 -2.82 8.27 -23.82
CA SER A 105 -4.23 7.90 -23.96
C SER A 105 -4.40 6.51 -24.59
N PHE A 106 -5.46 5.85 -24.15
CA PHE A 106 -5.91 4.54 -24.64
C PHE A 106 -7.41 4.59 -24.92
N GLU A 107 -7.86 3.84 -25.90
CA GLU A 107 -9.27 3.48 -26.05
C GLU A 107 -9.55 2.32 -25.11
N VAL A 108 -10.24 2.58 -24.01
CA VAL A 108 -10.50 1.63 -22.94
C VAL A 108 -11.91 1.04 -23.11
N PRO A 109 -12.03 -0.24 -23.51
CA PRO A 109 -13.33 -0.88 -23.71
C PRO A 109 -14.09 -1.03 -22.40
N ALA A 110 -15.38 -1.31 -22.47
CA ALA A 110 -16.24 -1.56 -21.30
C ALA A 110 -15.78 -2.80 -20.49
N SER A 111 -15.19 -3.76 -21.18
CA SER A 111 -14.63 -4.99 -20.58
C SER A 111 -13.47 -5.52 -21.41
N ILE A 112 -12.61 -6.34 -20.79
CA ILE A 112 -11.48 -6.97 -21.46
C ILE A 112 -11.31 -8.41 -20.99
N LYS A 113 -10.89 -9.30 -21.90
CA LYS A 113 -10.57 -10.69 -21.54
C LYS A 113 -9.17 -10.78 -20.91
N VAL A 114 -9.08 -11.51 -19.79
CA VAL A 114 -7.86 -11.83 -19.06
C VAL A 114 -7.91 -13.33 -18.75
N GLY A 115 -7.21 -14.13 -19.53
CA GLY A 115 -7.43 -15.57 -19.54
C GLY A 115 -8.87 -15.90 -19.92
N ASP A 116 -9.52 -16.72 -19.10
CA ASP A 116 -10.93 -17.10 -19.28
C ASP A 116 -11.91 -16.08 -18.68
N ASP A 117 -11.42 -15.17 -17.83
CA ASP A 117 -12.23 -14.18 -17.12
C ASP A 117 -12.52 -12.95 -17.99
N THR A 118 -13.56 -12.21 -17.60
CA THR A 118 -13.92 -10.91 -18.16
C THR A 118 -13.79 -9.84 -17.08
N VAL A 119 -12.80 -8.98 -17.23
CA VAL A 119 -12.54 -7.86 -16.32
C VAL A 119 -13.36 -6.64 -16.74
N THR A 120 -13.97 -5.98 -15.76
CA THR A 120 -14.71 -4.71 -15.91
C THR A 120 -14.23 -3.69 -14.88
N ASP A 121 -14.59 -2.44 -15.11
CA ASP A 121 -14.38 -1.37 -14.12
C ASP A 121 -15.52 -1.35 -13.09
N ALA A 122 -15.27 -0.77 -11.93
CA ALA A 122 -16.24 -0.71 -10.83
C ALA A 122 -17.50 0.10 -11.18
N ASP A 123 -17.39 1.09 -12.09
CA ASP A 123 -18.50 1.90 -12.58
C ASP A 123 -19.43 1.14 -13.54
N LYS A 124 -19.07 -0.10 -13.92
CA LYS A 124 -19.87 -0.99 -14.78
C LYS A 124 -20.38 -0.33 -16.06
N ARG A 125 -19.61 0.61 -16.63
CA ARG A 125 -19.95 1.23 -17.91
C ARG A 125 -20.09 0.18 -19.01
N ASP A 126 -20.93 0.43 -19.98
CA ASP A 126 -21.23 -0.44 -21.11
C ASP A 126 -20.70 0.09 -22.48
N TYR A 127 -19.89 1.15 -22.43
CA TYR A 127 -19.28 1.81 -23.60
C TYR A 127 -17.76 1.93 -23.44
N ALA A 128 -17.07 2.04 -24.57
CA ALA A 128 -15.65 2.36 -24.61
C ALA A 128 -15.45 3.87 -24.35
N MET A 129 -14.33 4.23 -23.70
CA MET A 129 -13.99 5.62 -23.50
C MET A 129 -12.47 5.83 -23.62
N THR A 130 -12.08 6.98 -24.20
CA THR A 130 -10.67 7.37 -24.24
C THR A 130 -10.27 7.88 -22.86
N MET A 131 -9.26 7.25 -22.25
CA MET A 131 -8.68 7.67 -20.97
C MET A 131 -7.17 7.72 -21.09
N ASP A 132 -6.54 8.75 -20.53
CA ASP A 132 -5.11 8.72 -20.27
C ASP A 132 -4.81 7.96 -18.96
N VAL A 133 -3.52 7.68 -18.69
CA VAL A 133 -3.12 6.90 -17.50
C VAL A 133 -3.50 7.63 -16.20
N ARG A 134 -3.50 8.98 -16.18
CA ARG A 134 -3.98 9.78 -15.06
C ARG A 134 -5.46 9.53 -14.78
N GLU A 135 -6.28 9.58 -15.81
CA GLU A 135 -7.73 9.33 -15.68
C GLU A 135 -8.02 7.89 -15.28
N MET A 136 -7.26 6.91 -15.81
CA MET A 136 -7.35 5.50 -15.38
C MET A 136 -7.01 5.37 -13.88
N MET A 137 -5.98 6.08 -13.40
CA MET A 137 -5.60 6.07 -11.98
C MET A 137 -6.68 6.73 -11.12
N ARG A 138 -7.20 7.89 -11.55
CA ARG A 138 -8.26 8.65 -10.88
C ARG A 138 -9.53 7.82 -10.68
N ARG A 139 -9.95 7.09 -11.73
CA ARG A 139 -11.13 6.18 -11.70
C ARG A 139 -10.81 4.82 -11.12
N SER A 140 -9.53 4.51 -10.91
CA SER A 140 -9.10 3.16 -10.54
C SER A 140 -9.49 2.08 -11.57
N SER A 141 -9.40 2.38 -12.89
CA SER A 141 -9.81 1.49 -13.98
C SER A 141 -8.98 0.20 -13.99
N ASN A 142 -9.63 -0.95 -13.83
CA ASN A 142 -9.00 -2.26 -13.98
C ASN A 142 -8.68 -2.53 -15.46
N VAL A 143 -9.66 -2.26 -16.33
CA VAL A 143 -9.54 -2.46 -17.77
C VAL A 143 -8.39 -1.64 -18.36
N GLY A 144 -8.29 -0.37 -17.93
CA GLY A 144 -7.21 0.52 -18.32
C GLY A 144 -5.84 -0.02 -17.91
N PHE A 145 -5.70 -0.49 -16.68
CA PHE A 145 -4.42 -1.03 -16.20
C PHE A 145 -4.05 -2.38 -16.79
N VAL A 146 -5.01 -3.23 -17.21
CA VAL A 146 -4.72 -4.40 -18.06
C VAL A 146 -4.08 -3.97 -19.39
N LEU A 147 -4.56 -2.88 -20.01
CA LEU A 147 -3.96 -2.35 -21.23
C LEU A 147 -2.54 -1.82 -20.99
N VAL A 148 -2.31 -1.11 -19.89
CA VAL A 148 -0.97 -0.63 -19.49
C VAL A 148 -0.02 -1.80 -19.30
N GLY A 149 -0.40 -2.81 -18.49
CA GLY A 149 0.43 -4.00 -18.28
C GLY A 149 0.76 -4.76 -19.56
N ARG A 150 -0.23 -4.93 -20.45
CA ARG A 150 -0.01 -5.53 -21.77
C ARG A 150 0.95 -4.72 -22.65
N LYS A 151 0.92 -3.39 -22.52
CA LYS A 151 1.84 -2.51 -23.25
C LYS A 151 3.27 -2.57 -22.70
N ILE A 152 3.43 -2.76 -21.40
CA ILE A 152 4.72 -3.04 -20.74
C ILE A 152 5.27 -4.38 -21.24
N GLY A 153 4.42 -5.40 -21.30
CA GLY A 153 4.82 -6.76 -21.66
C GLY A 153 5.28 -7.57 -20.45
N ALA A 154 5.22 -8.90 -20.56
CA ALA A 154 5.38 -9.80 -19.44
C ALA A 154 6.81 -9.80 -18.86
N ASP A 155 7.83 -9.64 -19.72
CA ASP A 155 9.23 -9.70 -19.29
C ASP A 155 9.61 -8.46 -18.46
N ASP A 156 9.33 -7.28 -18.99
CA ASP A 156 9.57 -6.01 -18.27
C ASP A 156 8.69 -5.89 -17.03
N PHE A 157 7.43 -6.35 -17.11
CA PHE A 157 6.52 -6.33 -15.98
C PHE A 157 7.08 -7.18 -14.81
N ALA A 158 7.51 -8.42 -15.08
CA ALA A 158 8.09 -9.30 -14.06
C ALA A 158 9.39 -8.71 -13.50
N ALA A 159 10.25 -8.13 -14.34
CA ALA A 159 11.47 -7.47 -13.90
C ALA A 159 11.19 -6.29 -12.96
N TYR A 160 10.10 -5.54 -13.17
CA TYR A 160 9.71 -4.46 -12.28
C TYR A 160 9.03 -4.95 -11.00
N VAL A 161 8.28 -6.05 -11.04
CA VAL A 161 7.77 -6.69 -9.81
C VAL A 161 8.94 -7.05 -8.88
N ASP A 162 9.99 -7.67 -9.43
CA ASP A 162 11.23 -7.98 -8.70
C ASP A 162 11.95 -6.71 -8.22
N LYS A 163 12.12 -5.72 -9.08
CA LYS A 163 12.78 -4.44 -8.79
C LYS A 163 12.06 -3.63 -7.68
N TRP A 164 10.74 -3.79 -7.53
CA TRP A 164 9.96 -3.26 -6.42
C TRP A 164 10.12 -4.08 -5.12
N GLY A 165 10.86 -5.19 -5.15
CA GLY A 165 11.03 -6.09 -4.03
C GLY A 165 9.78 -6.87 -3.66
N ILE A 166 8.83 -7.01 -4.57
CA ILE A 166 7.57 -7.73 -4.35
C ILE A 166 7.83 -9.25 -4.39
N GLY A 167 7.43 -9.95 -3.33
CA GLY A 167 7.74 -11.37 -3.13
C GLY A 167 9.08 -11.61 -2.44
N HIS A 168 9.74 -10.55 -1.98
CA HIS A 168 11.01 -10.62 -1.25
C HIS A 168 10.87 -10.00 0.15
N SER A 169 11.81 -10.33 1.05
CA SER A 169 11.82 -9.69 2.37
C SER A 169 12.02 -8.18 2.25
N SER A 170 11.18 -7.42 2.96
CA SER A 170 11.30 -5.96 3.05
C SER A 170 12.56 -5.53 3.83
N GLY A 171 13.16 -6.45 4.59
CA GLY A 171 14.26 -6.19 5.50
C GLY A 171 13.85 -5.60 6.84
N VAL A 172 12.55 -5.57 7.15
CA VAL A 172 12.04 -5.09 8.43
C VAL A 172 12.63 -5.90 9.59
N ASP A 173 13.03 -5.23 10.63
CA ASP A 173 13.60 -5.82 11.85
C ASP A 173 12.51 -6.38 12.80
N PHE A 174 11.52 -7.04 12.23
CA PHE A 174 10.43 -7.72 12.93
C PHE A 174 10.29 -9.16 12.45
N PRO A 175 10.12 -10.14 13.34
CA PRO A 175 10.09 -11.56 12.96
C PRO A 175 8.77 -11.95 12.30
N GLY A 176 8.82 -13.00 11.49
CA GLY A 176 7.62 -13.64 10.93
C GLY A 176 7.08 -12.97 9.67
N GLU A 177 7.90 -12.23 8.93
CA GLU A 177 7.52 -11.60 7.68
C GLU A 177 7.02 -12.64 6.68
N SER A 178 5.80 -12.40 6.15
CA SER A 178 5.22 -13.19 5.06
C SER A 178 5.72 -12.64 3.72
N LEU A 179 6.30 -13.50 2.90
CA LEU A 179 6.70 -13.14 1.53
C LEU A 179 5.53 -13.27 0.53
N GLY A 180 4.37 -13.72 1.00
CA GLY A 180 3.21 -13.89 0.14
C GLY A 180 3.39 -14.96 -0.94
N ILE A 181 2.71 -14.77 -2.07
CA ILE A 181 2.78 -15.64 -3.24
C ILE A 181 2.86 -14.76 -4.48
N VAL A 182 3.99 -14.77 -5.14
CA VAL A 182 4.22 -14.02 -6.38
C VAL A 182 4.76 -15.01 -7.43
N LYS A 183 4.10 -15.06 -8.60
CA LYS A 183 4.55 -15.94 -9.69
C LYS A 183 5.83 -15.41 -10.31
N GLU A 184 6.79 -16.29 -10.49
CA GLU A 184 7.96 -16.03 -11.31
C GLU A 184 7.56 -15.88 -12.80
N ARG A 185 8.40 -15.20 -13.59
CA ARG A 185 8.11 -14.90 -14.99
C ARG A 185 7.77 -16.15 -15.82
N ASP A 186 8.44 -17.26 -15.61
CA ASP A 186 8.22 -18.53 -16.33
C ASP A 186 6.91 -19.24 -15.91
N GLN A 187 6.29 -18.82 -14.79
CA GLN A 187 5.01 -19.30 -14.31
C GLN A 187 3.81 -18.50 -14.84
N TYR A 188 4.07 -17.43 -15.62
CA TYR A 188 2.98 -16.60 -16.17
C TYR A 188 2.16 -17.39 -17.19
N ASP A 189 0.88 -17.46 -16.94
CA ASP A 189 -0.14 -17.99 -17.86
C ASP A 189 -0.86 -16.87 -18.62
N GLY A 190 -1.92 -17.21 -19.36
CA GLY A 190 -2.71 -16.24 -20.13
C GLY A 190 -3.44 -15.18 -19.29
N ALA A 191 -3.59 -15.37 -17.97
CA ALA A 191 -4.28 -14.47 -17.08
C ALA A 191 -3.33 -13.63 -16.21
N THR A 192 -2.16 -14.16 -15.86
CA THR A 192 -1.27 -13.63 -14.83
C THR A 192 -0.92 -12.15 -15.03
N LEU A 193 -0.39 -11.78 -16.19
CA LEU A 193 -0.03 -10.39 -16.49
C LEU A 193 -1.22 -9.43 -16.35
N GLY A 194 -2.37 -9.83 -16.89
CA GLY A 194 -3.57 -8.98 -16.83
C GLY A 194 -4.08 -8.80 -15.41
N SER A 195 -4.16 -9.87 -14.62
CA SER A 195 -4.64 -9.83 -13.23
C SER A 195 -3.68 -9.07 -12.31
N MET A 196 -2.38 -9.31 -12.42
CA MET A 196 -1.37 -8.59 -11.65
C MET A 196 -1.34 -7.09 -11.98
N SER A 197 -1.72 -6.69 -13.21
CA SER A 197 -1.74 -5.27 -13.61
C SER A 197 -2.72 -4.42 -12.78
N PHE A 198 -3.68 -5.03 -12.09
CA PHE A 198 -4.56 -4.32 -11.16
C PHE A 198 -4.52 -4.88 -9.73
N GLY A 199 -3.48 -5.67 -9.42
CA GLY A 199 -3.16 -6.13 -8.07
C GLY A 199 -3.90 -7.38 -7.63
N GLN A 200 -4.31 -8.25 -8.55
CA GLN A 200 -4.84 -9.58 -8.28
C GLN A 200 -3.91 -10.69 -8.79
N ALA A 201 -4.15 -11.93 -8.43
CA ALA A 201 -3.31 -13.10 -8.74
C ALA A 201 -1.87 -13.01 -8.17
N LEU A 202 -1.67 -12.24 -7.12
CA LEU A 202 -0.51 -12.22 -6.24
C LEU A 202 -0.97 -11.95 -4.82
N SER A 203 -0.23 -12.43 -3.83
CA SER A 203 -0.44 -12.00 -2.44
C SER A 203 0.86 -11.50 -1.85
N VAL A 204 0.80 -10.43 -1.08
CA VAL A 204 1.97 -9.70 -0.54
C VAL A 204 1.65 -9.17 0.85
N SER A 205 2.67 -8.96 1.66
CA SER A 205 2.46 -8.33 2.96
C SER A 205 2.20 -6.82 2.82
N PRO A 206 1.45 -6.21 3.76
CA PRO A 206 1.28 -4.75 3.78
C PRO A 206 2.60 -3.99 3.82
N ILE A 207 3.62 -4.50 4.52
CA ILE A 207 4.91 -3.83 4.65
C ILE A 207 5.68 -3.79 3.33
N GLU A 208 5.59 -4.85 2.49
CA GLU A 208 6.21 -4.86 1.16
C GLU A 208 5.60 -3.77 0.26
N ILE A 209 4.27 -3.68 0.22
CA ILE A 209 3.58 -2.64 -0.56
C ILE A 209 3.90 -1.24 -0.03
N ALA A 210 3.95 -1.07 1.30
CA ALA A 210 4.31 0.22 1.89
C ALA A 210 5.75 0.63 1.56
N ARG A 211 6.71 -0.31 1.57
CA ARG A 211 8.09 -0.08 1.14
C ARG A 211 8.15 0.36 -0.32
N ALA A 212 7.46 -0.35 -1.21
CA ALA A 212 7.45 -0.05 -2.64
C ALA A 212 6.81 1.32 -2.95
N VAL A 213 5.65 1.65 -2.35
CA VAL A 213 5.00 2.96 -2.52
C VAL A 213 5.78 4.06 -1.79
N GLY A 214 6.44 3.73 -0.68
CA GLY A 214 7.43 4.61 -0.03
C GLY A 214 8.55 5.03 -0.98
N GLY A 215 8.98 4.11 -1.85
CA GLY A 215 9.92 4.42 -2.94
C GLY A 215 9.38 5.46 -3.91
N ILE A 216 8.09 5.42 -4.27
CA ILE A 216 7.46 6.48 -5.08
C ILE A 216 7.53 7.83 -4.33
N ALA A 217 7.14 7.85 -3.06
CA ALA A 217 7.19 9.03 -2.22
C ALA A 217 8.61 9.60 -2.10
N ASN A 218 9.62 8.75 -2.07
CA ASN A 218 11.05 9.13 -1.94
C ASN A 218 11.78 9.20 -3.28
N GLY A 219 11.14 9.75 -4.32
CA GLY A 219 11.77 10.00 -5.62
C GLY A 219 12.34 8.75 -6.31
N GLY A 220 11.73 7.59 -6.08
CA GLY A 220 12.07 6.31 -6.68
C GLY A 220 13.00 5.43 -5.85
N VAL A 221 13.37 5.82 -4.62
CA VAL A 221 14.28 5.08 -3.73
C VAL A 221 13.52 4.46 -2.57
N MET A 222 13.47 3.14 -2.51
CA MET A 222 12.85 2.37 -1.44
C MET A 222 13.81 2.28 -0.24
N MET A 223 13.36 2.73 0.92
CA MET A 223 14.09 2.57 2.19
C MET A 223 13.71 1.28 2.88
N THR A 224 14.59 0.75 3.73
CA THR A 224 14.29 -0.41 4.56
C THR A 224 13.40 0.01 5.74
N PRO A 225 12.16 -0.50 5.86
CA PRO A 225 11.30 -0.20 7.00
C PRO A 225 11.90 -0.79 8.29
N HIS A 226 11.90 -0.01 9.38
CA HIS A 226 12.54 -0.47 10.62
C HIS A 226 11.97 0.18 11.87
N PHE A 227 12.06 -0.55 12.99
CA PHE A 227 11.70 -0.10 14.34
C PHE A 227 12.90 0.31 15.18
N TYR A 228 14.05 -0.33 14.97
CA TYR A 228 15.24 -0.07 15.78
C TYR A 228 15.97 1.18 15.31
N LYS A 229 16.20 2.11 16.23
CA LYS A 229 16.96 3.34 15.97
C LYS A 229 18.36 3.25 16.55
N SER A 230 18.48 3.03 17.85
CA SER A 230 19.78 3.02 18.51
C SER A 230 19.82 2.20 19.80
N SER A 231 21.03 1.89 20.26
CA SER A 231 21.32 1.32 21.58
C SER A 231 22.60 1.93 22.12
N LYS A 232 22.62 2.30 23.40
CA LYS A 232 23.77 2.95 24.05
C LYS A 232 24.27 4.22 23.35
N GLY A 233 23.41 4.89 22.56
CA GLY A 233 23.78 6.06 21.78
C GLY A 233 24.42 5.75 20.41
N ASP A 234 24.64 4.48 20.07
CA ASP A 234 25.08 4.07 18.73
C ASP A 234 23.86 3.86 17.83
N GLU A 235 23.68 4.73 16.85
CA GLU A 235 22.61 4.63 15.83
C GLU A 235 22.98 3.55 14.80
N LYS A 236 21.97 2.77 14.36
CA LYS A 236 22.17 1.82 13.27
C LYS A 236 22.04 2.53 11.93
N ASP A 237 23.01 2.33 11.07
CA ASP A 237 22.91 2.72 9.66
C ASP A 237 22.05 1.70 8.89
N TRP A 238 20.94 2.17 8.32
CA TRP A 238 20.02 1.37 7.52
C TRP A 238 20.28 1.49 6.00
N GLY A 239 21.35 2.18 5.62
CA GLY A 239 21.79 2.34 4.23
C GLY A 239 21.02 3.41 3.45
N GLU A 240 21.39 3.54 2.18
CA GLU A 240 20.89 4.58 1.27
C GLU A 240 19.60 4.17 0.52
N GLY A 241 19.09 2.98 0.79
CA GLY A 241 17.94 2.42 0.09
C GLY A 241 18.26 1.89 -1.31
N GLU A 242 17.23 1.42 -2.00
CA GLU A 242 17.32 0.79 -3.32
C GLU A 242 16.47 1.56 -4.34
N ARG A 243 17.06 1.97 -5.43
CA ARG A 243 16.31 2.67 -6.48
C ARG A 243 15.52 1.70 -7.35
N ALA A 244 14.20 1.81 -7.29
CA ALA A 244 13.28 1.05 -8.12
C ALA A 244 12.94 1.75 -9.45
N ILE A 245 12.74 3.07 -9.42
CA ILE A 245 12.41 3.88 -10.61
C ILE A 245 13.16 5.22 -10.58
N SER A 246 13.14 5.92 -11.70
CA SER A 246 13.65 7.28 -11.81
C SER A 246 12.81 8.30 -11.04
N GLU A 247 13.40 9.42 -10.70
CA GLU A 247 12.72 10.54 -10.04
C GLU A 247 11.58 11.11 -10.90
N ASP A 248 11.76 11.18 -12.23
CA ASP A 248 10.72 11.61 -13.17
C ASP A 248 9.51 10.67 -13.13
N ALA A 249 9.73 9.35 -13.17
CA ALA A 249 8.66 8.36 -13.08
C ALA A 249 7.92 8.46 -11.74
N ALA A 250 8.64 8.58 -10.61
CA ALA A 250 8.06 8.76 -9.28
C ALA A 250 7.21 10.04 -9.19
N SER A 251 7.70 11.15 -9.74
CA SER A 251 6.98 12.43 -9.80
C SER A 251 5.68 12.32 -10.63
N GLN A 252 5.71 11.62 -11.76
CA GLN A 252 4.51 11.40 -12.58
C GLN A 252 3.47 10.54 -11.83
N VAL A 253 3.88 9.47 -11.12
CA VAL A 253 2.98 8.65 -10.30
C VAL A 253 2.38 9.49 -9.18
N THR A 254 3.20 10.24 -8.44
CA THR A 254 2.76 11.16 -7.37
C THR A 254 1.69 12.12 -7.88
N SER A 255 1.91 12.74 -9.04
CA SER A 255 0.92 13.64 -9.66
C SER A 255 -0.38 12.93 -10.03
N CYS A 256 -0.34 11.68 -10.49
CA CYS A 256 -1.55 10.87 -10.69
C CYS A 256 -2.27 10.56 -9.37
N MET A 257 -1.52 10.20 -8.33
CA MET A 257 -2.07 9.92 -6.99
C MET A 257 -2.70 11.16 -6.34
N GLN A 258 -2.16 12.37 -6.58
CA GLN A 258 -2.79 13.62 -6.17
C GLN A 258 -4.17 13.80 -6.83
N THR A 259 -4.30 13.47 -8.12
CA THR A 259 -5.59 13.53 -8.84
C THR A 259 -6.61 12.55 -8.25
N VAL A 260 -6.16 11.38 -7.75
CA VAL A 260 -7.05 10.42 -7.06
C VAL A 260 -7.66 11.03 -5.80
N VAL A 261 -6.88 11.79 -5.02
CA VAL A 261 -7.34 12.40 -3.76
C VAL A 261 -8.11 13.69 -4.00
N SER A 262 -7.75 14.48 -5.01
CA SER A 262 -8.44 15.77 -5.27
C SER A 262 -9.81 15.61 -5.93
N GLU A 263 -9.97 14.63 -6.82
CA GLU A 263 -11.17 14.52 -7.67
C GLU A 263 -11.51 13.09 -8.11
N GLY A 264 -10.85 12.08 -7.49
CA GLY A 264 -11.02 10.67 -7.85
C GLY A 264 -11.64 9.83 -6.73
N THR A 265 -11.32 8.52 -6.77
CA THR A 265 -11.81 7.53 -5.80
C THR A 265 -11.27 7.73 -4.38
N GLY A 266 -10.27 8.58 -4.20
CA GLY A 266 -9.59 8.80 -2.93
C GLY A 266 -9.95 10.10 -2.20
N VAL A 267 -11.01 10.80 -2.60
CA VAL A 267 -11.38 12.11 -1.99
C VAL A 267 -11.58 12.07 -0.48
N GLY A 268 -12.03 10.92 0.06
CA GLY A 268 -12.17 10.73 1.51
C GLY A 268 -10.84 10.72 2.28
N GLY A 269 -9.71 10.58 1.60
CA GLY A 269 -8.37 10.64 2.20
C GLY A 269 -7.72 12.03 2.15
N ALA A 270 -8.44 13.05 1.71
CA ALA A 270 -7.92 14.42 1.69
C ALA A 270 -7.73 14.96 3.12
N VAL A 271 -6.61 15.64 3.36
CA VAL A 271 -6.29 16.28 4.65
C VAL A 271 -6.26 17.79 4.47
N ASP A 272 -7.00 18.50 5.31
CA ASP A 272 -7.08 19.95 5.25
C ASP A 272 -5.71 20.60 5.43
N GLY A 273 -5.40 21.56 4.55
CA GLY A 273 -4.12 22.27 4.56
C GLY A 273 -2.96 21.53 3.89
N TYR A 274 -3.16 20.30 3.40
CA TYR A 274 -2.07 19.53 2.79
C TYR A 274 -2.42 18.98 1.40
N ASP A 275 -1.40 18.93 0.54
CA ASP A 275 -1.47 18.15 -0.69
C ASP A 275 -1.15 16.70 -0.37
N VAL A 276 -2.14 15.82 -0.58
CA VAL A 276 -2.03 14.38 -0.36
C VAL A 276 -1.95 13.66 -1.69
N ALA A 277 -1.00 12.74 -1.83
CA ALA A 277 -0.98 11.75 -2.89
C ALA A 277 -1.45 10.41 -2.31
N GLY A 278 -2.48 9.79 -2.87
CA GLY A 278 -3.04 8.58 -2.30
C GLY A 278 -3.75 7.69 -3.31
N LYS A 279 -4.00 6.44 -2.90
CA LYS A 279 -4.70 5.45 -3.71
C LYS A 279 -5.55 4.54 -2.83
N THR A 280 -6.80 4.35 -3.22
CA THR A 280 -7.70 3.35 -2.66
C THR A 280 -7.33 1.96 -3.18
N GLY A 281 -7.44 0.96 -2.32
CA GLY A 281 -7.41 -0.45 -2.67
C GLY A 281 -8.72 -1.12 -2.31
N THR A 282 -9.19 -1.98 -3.19
CA THR A 282 -10.30 -2.89 -2.95
C THR A 282 -9.97 -4.18 -3.65
N ALA A 283 -9.83 -5.26 -2.89
CA ALA A 283 -9.66 -6.60 -3.43
C ALA A 283 -10.77 -7.49 -2.91
N GLU A 284 -11.32 -8.35 -3.77
CA GLU A 284 -12.20 -9.41 -3.34
C GLU A 284 -11.37 -10.47 -2.61
N ARG A 285 -11.90 -11.03 -1.53
CA ARG A 285 -11.20 -12.09 -0.81
C ARG A 285 -11.35 -13.41 -1.53
N ALA A 286 -10.26 -14.14 -1.66
CA ALA A 286 -10.27 -15.49 -2.18
C ALA A 286 -11.11 -16.42 -1.27
N ASP A 287 -11.88 -17.30 -1.88
CA ASP A 287 -12.61 -18.38 -1.20
C ASP A 287 -11.70 -19.62 -1.11
N GLU A 288 -11.68 -20.31 0.02
CA GLU A 288 -10.89 -21.53 0.22
C GLU A 288 -11.25 -22.65 -0.78
N ASN A 289 -12.46 -22.61 -1.33
CA ASN A 289 -12.95 -23.54 -2.34
C ASN A 289 -12.67 -23.07 -3.79
N GLY A 290 -11.96 -21.97 -3.95
CA GLY A 290 -11.66 -21.33 -5.24
C GLY A 290 -12.66 -20.22 -5.62
N GLY A 291 -12.18 -19.21 -6.36
CA GLY A 291 -12.93 -18.01 -6.70
C GLY A 291 -12.88 -16.97 -5.59
N TYR A 292 -13.86 -16.06 -5.56
CA TYR A 292 -13.92 -14.93 -4.64
C TYR A 292 -15.21 -14.94 -3.81
N LEU A 293 -15.09 -14.52 -2.54
CA LEU A 293 -16.21 -14.32 -1.62
C LEU A 293 -17.04 -13.10 -2.05
N LYS A 294 -18.36 -13.22 -1.99
CA LYS A 294 -19.27 -12.10 -2.26
C LYS A 294 -19.40 -11.19 -1.03
N GLU A 295 -19.43 -9.87 -1.28
CA GLU A 295 -19.60 -8.85 -0.23
C GLU A 295 -18.59 -9.02 0.93
N ASN A 296 -17.36 -9.36 0.58
CA ASN A 296 -16.29 -9.57 1.52
C ASN A 296 -14.96 -9.08 0.89
N TYR A 297 -14.56 -7.87 1.27
CA TYR A 297 -13.47 -7.17 0.63
C TYR A 297 -12.32 -6.89 1.60
N MET A 298 -11.12 -6.90 1.07
CA MET A 298 -9.99 -6.20 1.66
C MET A 298 -10.04 -4.75 1.19
N SER A 299 -10.44 -3.84 2.06
CA SER A 299 -10.43 -2.40 1.78
C SER A 299 -9.13 -1.80 2.28
N SER A 300 -8.48 -0.97 1.47
CA SER A 300 -7.25 -0.31 1.88
C SER A 300 -7.15 1.10 1.35
N PHE A 301 -6.35 1.92 2.01
CA PHE A 301 -5.94 3.23 1.53
C PHE A 301 -4.46 3.45 1.85
N MET A 302 -3.69 3.80 0.84
CA MET A 302 -2.29 4.17 0.99
C MET A 302 -2.06 5.56 0.42
N GLY A 303 -1.32 6.38 1.15
CA GLY A 303 -0.96 7.71 0.68
C GLY A 303 0.16 8.33 1.50
N PHE A 304 0.66 9.45 1.01
CA PHE A 304 1.72 10.21 1.65
C PHE A 304 1.48 11.71 1.53
N ALA A 305 2.02 12.45 2.47
CA ALA A 305 1.92 13.90 2.54
C ALA A 305 3.18 14.52 3.20
N PRO A 306 3.50 15.80 2.87
CA PRO A 306 3.00 16.55 1.70
C PRO A 306 3.44 15.89 0.38
N ALA A 307 2.62 15.91 -0.65
CA ALA A 307 2.87 15.16 -1.88
C ALA A 307 4.18 15.55 -2.60
N GLN A 308 4.60 16.82 -2.52
CA GLN A 308 5.80 17.34 -3.19
C GLN A 308 7.09 17.19 -2.35
N SER A 309 6.96 16.98 -1.05
CA SER A 309 8.08 16.76 -0.13
C SER A 309 7.64 15.82 0.98
N PRO A 310 7.43 14.54 0.66
CA PRO A 310 6.84 13.57 1.56
C PRO A 310 7.59 13.44 2.89
N LYS A 311 6.84 13.44 3.98
CA LYS A 311 7.32 13.28 5.35
C LYS A 311 6.65 12.13 6.06
N VAL A 312 5.44 11.82 5.65
CA VAL A 312 4.63 10.77 6.25
C VAL A 312 4.00 9.95 5.13
N LEU A 313 4.17 8.65 5.18
CA LEU A 313 3.38 7.67 4.44
C LEU A 313 2.48 6.95 5.45
N CYS A 314 1.20 6.80 5.12
CA CYS A 314 0.25 6.02 5.91
C CYS A 314 -0.41 4.95 5.04
N TYR A 315 -0.52 3.74 5.59
CA TYR A 315 -1.23 2.63 4.97
C TYR A 315 -2.21 1.99 5.93
N ILE A 316 -3.47 1.92 5.53
CA ILE A 316 -4.56 1.28 6.28
C ILE A 316 -5.08 0.09 5.49
N THR A 317 -5.31 -1.02 6.18
CA THR A 317 -6.02 -2.19 5.64
C THR A 317 -7.17 -2.58 6.57
N LEU A 318 -8.32 -2.92 6.00
CA LEU A 318 -9.49 -3.42 6.71
C LEU A 318 -9.97 -4.69 6.01
N ASP A 319 -9.89 -5.83 6.69
CA ASP A 319 -10.20 -7.14 6.15
C ASP A 319 -11.63 -7.56 6.46
N GLY A 320 -12.36 -8.02 5.46
CA GLY A 320 -13.72 -8.51 5.62
C GLY A 320 -14.79 -7.42 5.63
N THR A 321 -14.54 -6.28 5.00
CA THR A 321 -15.55 -5.22 4.88
C THR A 321 -16.67 -5.63 3.92
N PRO A 322 -17.95 -5.31 4.23
CA PRO A 322 -19.08 -5.65 3.37
C PRO A 322 -19.20 -4.74 2.12
N SER A 323 -18.53 -3.59 2.12
CA SER A 323 -18.47 -2.64 1.00
C SER A 323 -17.05 -2.11 0.80
N GLY A 324 -16.66 -1.92 -0.48
CA GLY A 324 -15.24 -1.86 -0.81
C GLY A 324 -14.51 -0.56 -0.55
N SER A 325 -14.89 0.58 -1.18
CA SER A 325 -13.82 1.54 -1.51
C SER A 325 -13.49 2.60 -0.45
N ASP A 326 -14.43 3.03 0.38
CA ASP A 326 -14.23 4.24 1.20
C ASP A 326 -13.91 3.95 2.67
N ALA A 327 -14.01 2.68 3.06
CA ALA A 327 -13.88 2.27 4.46
C ALA A 327 -12.51 2.67 5.08
N ALA A 328 -11.44 2.58 4.32
CA ALA A 328 -10.08 2.87 4.77
C ALA A 328 -9.67 4.36 4.61
N ALA A 329 -10.41 5.16 3.85
CA ALA A 329 -10.06 6.55 3.57
C ALA A 329 -10.21 7.46 4.81
N VAL A 330 -11.28 7.28 5.58
CA VAL A 330 -11.54 8.08 6.78
C VAL A 330 -10.50 7.85 7.88
N PRO A 331 -10.19 6.59 8.29
CA PRO A 331 -9.12 6.38 9.27
C PRO A 331 -7.75 6.83 8.74
N PHE A 332 -7.46 6.68 7.42
CA PHE A 332 -6.26 7.24 6.83
C PHE A 332 -6.18 8.76 7.05
N GLN A 333 -7.25 9.51 6.71
CA GLN A 333 -7.30 10.97 6.89
C GLN A 333 -6.99 11.36 8.35
N SER A 334 -7.63 10.69 9.32
CA SER A 334 -7.46 10.97 10.73
C SER A 334 -6.02 10.74 11.20
N ILE A 335 -5.43 9.60 10.83
CA ILE A 335 -4.06 9.24 11.22
C ILE A 335 -3.05 10.18 10.54
N MET A 336 -3.22 10.44 9.24
CA MET A 336 -2.32 11.33 8.49
C MET A 336 -2.34 12.75 9.06
N ALA A 337 -3.53 13.30 9.35
CA ALA A 337 -3.66 14.62 9.95
C ALA A 337 -2.95 14.71 11.31
N ASN A 338 -3.15 13.70 12.17
CA ASN A 338 -2.46 13.62 13.47
C ASN A 338 -0.93 13.53 13.31
N ALA A 339 -0.45 12.66 12.41
CA ALA A 339 0.99 12.48 12.22
C ALA A 339 1.67 13.76 11.71
N LEU A 340 1.04 14.48 10.78
CA LEU A 340 1.55 15.75 10.27
C LEU A 340 1.59 16.83 11.36
N ASP A 341 0.59 16.89 12.22
CA ASP A 341 0.52 17.81 13.35
C ASP A 341 1.60 17.49 14.41
N VAL A 342 1.69 16.22 14.84
CA VAL A 342 2.70 15.75 15.83
C VAL A 342 4.12 16.03 15.35
N LEU A 343 4.39 15.84 14.07
CA LEU A 343 5.71 16.10 13.47
C LEU A 343 5.95 17.58 13.16
N GLY A 344 4.97 18.46 13.38
CA GLY A 344 5.08 19.89 13.12
C GLY A 344 5.29 20.23 11.65
N ILE A 345 4.74 19.41 10.73
CA ILE A 345 4.87 19.64 9.29
C ILE A 345 3.98 20.83 8.90
N PRO A 346 4.53 21.86 8.24
CA PRO A 346 3.75 23.04 7.88
C PRO A 346 2.73 22.72 6.76
N HIS A 347 1.61 23.44 6.77
CA HIS A 347 0.61 23.36 5.70
C HIS A 347 1.21 23.71 4.35
N THR A 348 0.73 23.06 3.28
CA THR A 348 1.19 23.24 1.90
C THR A 348 0.17 23.95 1.00
N ARG A 349 -1.03 24.22 1.54
CA ARG A 349 -2.12 24.95 0.89
C ARG A 349 -2.56 26.12 1.73
#